data_815ff65510319fc56625ef71f682f662
#
_entry.id   815ff65510319fc56625ef71f682f662
#
_cell.length_a   1.000
_cell.length_b   1.000
_cell.length_c   1.000
_cell.angle_alpha   90.00
_cell.angle_beta   90.00
_cell.angle_gamma   90.00
#
_symmetry.space_group_name_H-M   'P 1'
#
loop_
_entity.id
_entity.type
_entity.pdbx_description
1 polymer ?
#
loop_
_entity_poly.entity_id
_entity_poly.type
_entity_poly.pdbx_seq_one_letter_code
_entity_poly.pdbx_strand_id
1 'polypeptide(L)'
;MNSTEIQTETERKMGKTLEIMKDELKSTRTGRATPGLVENLKISCYGSLTPLKQLANITAPEAQLIIISPYDPSILKDIEKAILQSELGLTTNSDGKVIRIPIPPLSGERREKIVTQIKEMTEETKIAIRNIRREANKHIDKEEKDSILTEDEAKKAKDQIQKFTHENEAKLNELLSQKSEELLKI
;
A
#
# COMPACT_ATOMS: atom_id res chain seq x y z
N MET A 1 11.70 6.41 28.22
CA MET A 1 10.84 5.31 27.68
C MET A 1 11.48 3.97 28.03
N ASN A 2 10.70 2.96 28.38
CA ASN A 2 11.25 1.63 28.62
C ASN A 2 11.72 1.00 27.28
N SER A 3 12.73 0.12 27.31
CA SER A 3 13.25 -0.54 26.07
C SER A 3 12.16 -1.25 25.28
N THR A 4 11.20 -1.87 25.95
CA THR A 4 10.04 -2.55 25.37
C THR A 4 9.11 -1.57 24.63
N GLU A 5 8.90 -0.38 25.18
CA GLU A 5 8.09 0.66 24.52
C GLU A 5 8.73 1.17 23.23
N ILE A 6 10.07 1.36 23.25
CA ILE A 6 10.82 1.77 22.06
C ILE A 6 10.74 0.68 20.97
N GLN A 7 10.88 -0.59 21.35
CA GLN A 7 10.78 -1.72 20.41
C GLN A 7 9.38 -1.80 19.80
N THR A 8 8.33 -1.78 20.63
CA THR A 8 6.94 -1.87 20.17
C THR A 8 6.56 -0.72 19.24
N GLU A 9 6.97 0.51 19.60
CA GLU A 9 6.71 1.68 18.76
C GLU A 9 7.47 1.61 17.43
N THR A 10 8.70 1.10 17.45
CA THR A 10 9.52 0.90 16.25
C THR A 10 8.90 -0.15 15.32
N GLU A 11 8.49 -1.28 15.86
CA GLU A 11 7.80 -2.34 15.11
C GLU A 11 6.52 -1.81 14.48
N ARG A 12 5.71 -1.08 15.26
CA ARG A 12 4.48 -0.46 14.78
C ARG A 12 4.73 0.53 13.63
N LYS A 13 5.76 1.38 13.74
CA LYS A 13 6.13 2.34 12.68
C LYS A 13 6.61 1.64 11.41
N MET A 14 7.47 0.62 11.54
CA MET A 14 7.95 -0.18 10.40
C MET A 14 6.80 -0.94 9.74
N GLY A 15 5.91 -1.56 10.52
CA GLY A 15 4.72 -2.25 10.03
C GLY A 15 3.79 -1.33 9.25
N LYS A 16 3.52 -0.12 9.78
CA LYS A 16 2.70 0.88 9.09
C LYS A 16 3.33 1.34 7.77
N THR A 17 4.64 1.53 7.72
CA THR A 17 5.37 1.88 6.49
C THR A 17 5.23 0.77 5.44
N LEU A 18 5.29 -0.50 5.85
CA LEU A 18 5.09 -1.64 4.95
C LEU A 18 3.63 -1.72 4.45
N GLU A 19 2.64 -1.41 5.30
CA GLU A 19 1.22 -1.38 4.90
C GLU A 19 0.94 -0.30 3.85
N ILE A 20 1.50 0.90 4.04
CA ILE A 20 1.39 1.99 3.05
C ILE A 20 1.92 1.52 1.69
N MET A 21 3.12 0.93 1.66
CA MET A 21 3.70 0.41 0.43
C MET A 21 2.83 -0.69 -0.22
N LYS A 22 2.25 -1.59 0.59
CA LYS A 22 1.32 -2.62 0.09
C LYS A 22 0.09 -2.00 -0.57
N ASP A 23 -0.47 -0.96 0.01
CA ASP A 23 -1.65 -0.30 -0.53
C ASP A 23 -1.33 0.49 -1.80
N GLU A 24 -0.17 1.12 -1.88
CA GLU A 24 0.34 1.74 -3.10
C GLU A 24 0.55 0.71 -4.22
N LEU A 25 1.12 -0.45 -3.91
CA LEU A 25 1.28 -1.54 -4.87
C LEU A 25 -0.06 -2.12 -5.35
N LYS A 26 -1.09 -2.17 -4.50
CA LYS A 26 -2.44 -2.61 -4.90
C LYS A 26 -3.07 -1.63 -5.88
N SER A 27 -2.88 -0.32 -5.67
CA SER A 27 -3.41 0.73 -6.54
C SER A 27 -2.63 0.86 -7.86
N THR A 28 -1.44 0.28 -7.95
CA THR A 28 -0.62 0.34 -9.16
C THR A 28 -1.25 -0.48 -10.29
N ARG A 29 -1.48 0.16 -11.43
CA ARG A 29 -2.11 -0.44 -12.60
C ARG A 29 -1.17 -1.43 -13.28
N THR A 30 -1.47 -2.72 -13.15
CA THR A 30 -0.67 -3.82 -13.73
C THR A 30 -1.17 -4.29 -15.11
N GLY A 31 -2.27 -3.71 -15.62
CA GLY A 31 -2.95 -4.20 -16.83
C GLY A 31 -3.90 -5.35 -16.55
N ARG A 32 -3.98 -5.82 -15.30
CA ARG A 32 -5.02 -6.72 -14.81
C ARG A 32 -6.08 -5.98 -14.03
N ALA A 33 -7.30 -6.43 -14.18
CA ALA A 33 -8.42 -5.99 -13.36
C ALA A 33 -8.27 -6.58 -11.95
N THR A 34 -7.96 -5.75 -10.98
CA THR A 34 -7.96 -6.12 -9.56
C THR A 34 -8.84 -5.17 -8.78
N PRO A 35 -9.64 -5.64 -7.81
CA PRO A 35 -10.46 -4.77 -6.97
C PRO A 35 -9.64 -3.66 -6.29
N GLY A 36 -8.40 -3.96 -5.91
CA GLY A 36 -7.48 -3.02 -5.27
C GLY A 36 -7.21 -1.72 -6.04
N LEU A 37 -7.43 -1.71 -7.37
CA LEU A 37 -7.30 -0.50 -8.20
C LEU A 37 -8.29 0.60 -7.80
N VAL A 38 -9.48 0.23 -7.36
CA VAL A 38 -10.58 1.17 -7.10
C VAL A 38 -11.11 1.14 -5.66
N GLU A 39 -10.76 0.13 -4.86
CA GLU A 39 -11.23 -0.04 -3.48
C GLU A 39 -11.06 1.18 -2.59
N ASN A 40 -9.91 1.85 -2.71
CA ASN A 40 -9.53 2.99 -1.87
C ASN A 40 -9.95 4.34 -2.47
N LEU A 41 -10.61 4.34 -3.64
CA LEU A 41 -11.11 5.55 -4.26
C LEU A 41 -12.15 6.21 -3.34
N LYS A 42 -11.95 7.48 -3.00
CA LYS A 42 -12.86 8.23 -2.14
C LYS A 42 -13.99 8.80 -2.96
N ILE A 43 -15.20 8.40 -2.62
CA ILE A 43 -16.44 8.85 -3.26
C ILE A 43 -17.09 9.91 -2.37
N SER A 44 -17.44 11.05 -2.94
CA SER A 44 -18.21 12.07 -2.24
C SER A 44 -19.71 11.69 -2.31
N CYS A 45 -20.20 11.08 -1.25
CA CYS A 45 -21.61 10.72 -1.12
C CYS A 45 -22.16 11.13 0.25
N TYR A 46 -23.40 11.56 0.28
CA TYR A 46 -24.09 12.02 1.51
C TYR A 46 -23.30 13.05 2.33
N GLY A 47 -22.52 13.94 1.65
CA GLY A 47 -21.71 14.99 2.31
C GLY A 47 -20.44 14.50 2.98
N SER A 48 -20.04 13.23 2.79
CA SER A 48 -18.80 12.66 3.32
C SER A 48 -17.99 11.97 2.23
N LEU A 49 -16.65 11.90 2.45
CA LEU A 49 -15.72 11.15 1.58
C LEU A 49 -15.59 9.73 2.13
N THR A 50 -16.20 8.77 1.42
CA THR A 50 -16.23 7.36 1.83
C THR A 50 -15.47 6.49 0.83
N PRO A 51 -14.60 5.55 1.26
CA PRO A 51 -13.93 4.63 0.36
C PRO A 51 -14.93 3.73 -0.38
N LEU A 52 -14.68 3.48 -1.68
CA LEU A 52 -15.59 2.71 -2.54
C LEU A 52 -15.89 1.30 -2.01
N LYS A 53 -14.91 0.66 -1.34
CA LYS A 53 -15.10 -0.65 -0.71
C LYS A 53 -16.21 -0.72 0.35
N GLN A 54 -16.62 0.42 0.91
CA GLN A 54 -17.71 0.51 1.89
C GLN A 54 -19.07 0.76 1.22
N LEU A 55 -19.06 1.20 -0.04
CA LEU A 55 -20.26 1.63 -0.78
C LEU A 55 -20.73 0.62 -1.82
N ALA A 56 -19.84 -0.28 -2.24
CA ALA A 56 -20.11 -1.21 -3.33
C ALA A 56 -19.37 -2.53 -3.15
N ASN A 57 -19.93 -3.59 -3.74
CA ASN A 57 -19.20 -4.83 -3.97
C ASN A 57 -18.37 -4.70 -5.26
N ILE A 58 -17.08 -5.00 -5.16
CA ILE A 58 -16.11 -4.86 -6.26
C ILE A 58 -15.60 -6.25 -6.63
N THR A 59 -15.81 -6.66 -7.87
CA THR A 59 -15.37 -7.95 -8.39
C THR A 59 -14.60 -7.81 -9.69
N ALA A 60 -13.72 -8.73 -9.97
CA ALA A 60 -13.00 -8.83 -11.24
C ALA A 60 -13.23 -10.24 -11.83
N PRO A 61 -14.35 -10.45 -12.54
CA PRO A 61 -14.69 -11.75 -13.11
C PRO A 61 -13.75 -12.15 -14.25
N GLU A 62 -13.12 -11.18 -14.90
CA GLU A 62 -12.20 -11.37 -16.02
C GLU A 62 -10.91 -10.59 -15.79
N ALA A 63 -9.84 -10.98 -16.45
CA ALA A 63 -8.53 -10.34 -16.31
C ALA A 63 -8.50 -8.84 -16.69
N GLN A 64 -9.47 -8.39 -17.46
CA GLN A 64 -9.54 -7.03 -18.00
C GLN A 64 -10.87 -6.32 -17.68
N LEU A 65 -11.65 -6.83 -16.72
CA LEU A 65 -12.95 -6.27 -16.39
C LEU A 65 -13.15 -6.17 -14.88
N ILE A 66 -13.39 -4.95 -14.38
CA ILE A 66 -13.87 -4.73 -13.01
C ILE A 66 -15.36 -4.44 -13.07
N ILE A 67 -16.12 -5.07 -12.19
CA ILE A 67 -17.54 -4.82 -11.98
C ILE A 67 -17.74 -4.25 -10.58
N ILE A 68 -18.39 -3.11 -10.51
CA ILE A 68 -18.76 -2.43 -9.26
C ILE A 68 -20.28 -2.48 -9.15
N SER A 69 -20.76 -3.10 -8.08
CA SER A 69 -22.18 -3.21 -7.76
C SER A 69 -22.45 -2.39 -6.48
N PRO A 70 -22.96 -1.16 -6.60
CA PRO A 70 -23.30 -0.33 -5.44
C PRO A 70 -24.36 -0.99 -4.58
N TYR A 71 -24.25 -0.85 -3.26
CA TYR A 71 -25.33 -1.29 -2.34
C TYR A 71 -26.57 -0.38 -2.45
N ASP A 72 -26.36 0.88 -2.81
CA ASP A 72 -27.40 1.86 -3.09
C ASP A 72 -27.30 2.34 -4.54
N PRO A 73 -28.31 2.09 -5.38
CA PRO A 73 -28.31 2.56 -6.76
C PRO A 73 -28.26 4.09 -6.92
N SER A 74 -28.66 4.86 -5.91
CA SER A 74 -28.67 6.33 -5.95
C SER A 74 -27.28 6.94 -6.09
N ILE A 75 -26.24 6.26 -5.54
CA ILE A 75 -24.84 6.73 -5.56
C ILE A 75 -24.08 6.33 -6.83
N LEU A 76 -24.71 5.61 -7.74
CA LEU A 76 -24.05 5.10 -8.96
C LEU A 76 -23.40 6.20 -9.77
N LYS A 77 -24.09 7.34 -9.95
CA LYS A 77 -23.56 8.51 -10.68
C LYS A 77 -22.36 9.16 -9.97
N ASP A 78 -22.36 9.17 -8.65
CA ASP A 78 -21.28 9.74 -7.86
C ASP A 78 -20.02 8.85 -7.96
N ILE A 79 -20.21 7.53 -7.94
CA ILE A 79 -19.13 6.56 -8.17
C ILE A 79 -18.55 6.72 -9.57
N GLU A 80 -19.40 6.77 -10.60
CA GLU A 80 -18.95 6.95 -11.99
C GLU A 80 -18.17 8.25 -12.17
N LYS A 81 -18.67 9.35 -11.63
CA LYS A 81 -18.00 10.65 -11.68
C LYS A 81 -16.64 10.61 -10.97
N ALA A 82 -16.56 9.99 -9.80
CA ALA A 82 -15.33 9.88 -9.04
C ALA A 82 -14.27 9.04 -9.78
N ILE A 83 -14.69 7.95 -10.46
CA ILE A 83 -13.78 7.12 -11.27
C ILE A 83 -13.25 7.91 -12.47
N LEU A 84 -14.12 8.64 -13.18
CA LEU A 84 -13.72 9.46 -14.32
C LEU A 84 -12.80 10.63 -13.93
N GLN A 85 -12.97 11.18 -12.74
CA GLN A 85 -12.13 12.25 -12.19
C GLN A 85 -10.83 11.76 -11.57
N SER A 86 -10.71 10.44 -11.35
CA SER A 86 -9.49 9.86 -10.80
C SER A 86 -8.34 9.90 -11.82
N GLU A 87 -7.11 9.99 -11.30
CA GLU A 87 -5.88 9.92 -12.11
C GLU A 87 -5.66 8.54 -12.77
N LEU A 88 -6.56 7.59 -12.50
CA LEU A 88 -6.46 6.23 -13.04
C LEU A 88 -6.72 6.17 -14.55
N GLY A 89 -7.33 7.20 -15.15
CA GLY A 89 -7.62 7.25 -16.59
C GLY A 89 -8.47 6.08 -17.08
N LEU A 90 -9.42 5.62 -16.23
CA LEU A 90 -10.32 4.52 -16.52
C LEU A 90 -11.60 5.04 -17.15
N THR A 91 -12.12 4.29 -18.12
CA THR A 91 -13.46 4.54 -18.69
C THR A 91 -14.48 3.65 -17.99
N THR A 92 -15.70 4.16 -17.87
CA THR A 92 -16.80 3.44 -17.21
C THR A 92 -17.95 3.19 -18.18
N ASN A 93 -18.55 2.01 -18.08
CA ASN A 93 -19.82 1.68 -18.74
C ASN A 93 -20.84 1.28 -17.66
N SER A 94 -21.95 2.04 -17.57
CA SER A 94 -22.99 1.79 -16.58
C SER A 94 -24.26 1.31 -17.27
N ASP A 95 -24.91 0.29 -16.70
CA ASP A 95 -26.23 -0.19 -17.13
C ASP A 95 -27.34 0.22 -16.15
N GLY A 96 -27.06 1.17 -15.24
CA GLY A 96 -28.02 1.65 -14.24
C GLY A 96 -28.10 0.80 -12.96
N LYS A 97 -27.44 -0.37 -12.93
CA LYS A 97 -27.33 -1.25 -11.75
C LYS A 97 -25.90 -1.50 -11.34
N VAL A 98 -25.02 -1.67 -12.32
CA VAL A 98 -23.60 -1.93 -12.09
C VAL A 98 -22.75 -1.05 -13.01
N ILE A 99 -21.54 -0.77 -12.59
CA ILE A 99 -20.53 -0.08 -13.38
C ILE A 99 -19.50 -1.09 -13.84
N ARG A 100 -19.27 -1.17 -15.13
CA ARG A 100 -18.22 -2.00 -15.75
C ARG A 100 -17.07 -1.13 -16.16
N ILE A 101 -15.86 -1.52 -15.75
CA ILE A 101 -14.61 -0.81 -16.04
C ILE A 101 -13.72 -1.73 -16.85
N PRO A 102 -13.61 -1.53 -18.18
CA PRO A 102 -12.65 -2.25 -18.99
C PRO A 102 -11.23 -1.76 -18.68
N ILE A 103 -10.30 -2.68 -18.45
CA ILE A 103 -8.90 -2.39 -18.20
C ILE A 103 -8.12 -2.77 -19.47
N PRO A 104 -7.67 -1.79 -20.28
CA PRO A 104 -6.89 -2.10 -21.47
C PRO A 104 -5.52 -2.67 -21.09
N PRO A 105 -4.98 -3.62 -21.90
CA PRO A 105 -3.66 -4.17 -21.67
C PRO A 105 -2.58 -3.09 -21.75
N LEU A 106 -1.52 -3.25 -20.97
CA LEU A 106 -0.37 -2.36 -21.01
C LEU A 106 0.58 -2.75 -22.16
N SER A 107 1.17 -1.74 -22.82
CA SER A 107 2.30 -1.98 -23.72
C SER A 107 3.54 -2.44 -22.97
N GLY A 108 4.48 -3.15 -23.65
CA GLY A 108 5.73 -3.60 -23.05
C GLY A 108 6.53 -2.45 -22.39
N GLU A 109 6.71 -1.34 -23.11
CA GLU A 109 7.37 -0.14 -22.56
C GLU A 109 6.71 0.41 -21.29
N ARG A 110 5.38 0.38 -21.23
CA ARG A 110 4.64 0.88 -20.06
C ARG A 110 4.84 -0.04 -18.87
N ARG A 111 4.90 -1.34 -19.10
CA ARG A 111 5.20 -2.34 -18.04
C ARG A 111 6.59 -2.11 -17.46
N GLU A 112 7.61 -1.93 -18.29
CA GLU A 112 8.98 -1.65 -17.83
C GLU A 112 9.07 -0.38 -17.00
N LYS A 113 8.38 0.70 -17.43
CA LYS A 113 8.30 1.95 -16.65
C LYS A 113 7.67 1.73 -15.28
N ILE A 114 6.59 0.94 -15.21
CA ILE A 114 5.93 0.63 -13.94
C ILE A 114 6.85 -0.20 -13.04
N VAL A 115 7.58 -1.19 -13.58
CA VAL A 115 8.56 -1.97 -12.81
C VAL A 115 9.64 -1.05 -12.24
N THR A 116 10.13 -0.08 -13.01
CA THR A 116 11.11 0.90 -12.54
C THR A 116 10.55 1.75 -11.40
N GLN A 117 9.33 2.26 -11.54
CA GLN A 117 8.64 3.01 -10.48
C GLN A 117 8.48 2.20 -9.19
N ILE A 118 8.07 0.93 -9.30
CA ILE A 118 7.92 0.04 -8.12
C ILE A 118 9.29 -0.18 -7.44
N LYS A 119 10.37 -0.32 -8.20
CA LYS A 119 11.72 -0.41 -7.63
C LYS A 119 12.11 0.86 -6.86
N GLU A 120 11.86 2.03 -7.43
CA GLU A 120 12.11 3.31 -6.78
C GLU A 120 11.32 3.45 -5.48
N MET A 121 10.01 3.19 -5.50
CA MET A 121 9.14 3.19 -4.31
C MET A 121 9.63 2.21 -3.23
N THR A 122 10.10 1.02 -3.64
CA THR A 122 10.66 0.02 -2.72
C THR A 122 11.92 0.55 -2.04
N GLU A 123 12.83 1.20 -2.78
CA GLU A 123 14.05 1.77 -2.20
C GLU A 123 13.75 2.95 -1.27
N GLU A 124 12.79 3.81 -1.61
CA GLU A 124 12.33 4.88 -0.71
C GLU A 124 11.76 4.32 0.59
N THR A 125 10.98 3.25 0.49
CA THR A 125 10.42 2.56 1.66
C THR A 125 11.53 1.93 2.53
N LYS A 126 12.56 1.34 1.93
CA LYS A 126 13.74 0.84 2.67
C LYS A 126 14.48 1.97 3.38
N ILE A 127 14.63 3.12 2.73
CA ILE A 127 15.24 4.31 3.35
C ILE A 127 14.41 4.75 4.57
N ALA A 128 13.08 4.78 4.46
CA ALA A 128 12.19 5.09 5.57
C ALA A 128 12.35 4.11 6.75
N ILE A 129 12.40 2.80 6.48
CA ILE A 129 12.63 1.77 7.52
C ILE A 129 14.00 1.97 8.19
N ARG A 130 15.06 2.27 7.41
CA ARG A 130 16.40 2.54 7.95
C ARG A 130 16.43 3.81 8.81
N ASN A 131 15.65 4.82 8.46
CA ASN A 131 15.53 6.05 9.27
C ASN A 131 14.81 5.75 10.58
N ILE A 132 13.71 4.98 10.58
CA ILE A 132 13.02 4.54 11.80
C ILE A 132 13.98 3.77 12.71
N ARG A 133 14.79 2.86 12.17
CA ARG A 133 15.85 2.18 12.94
C ARG A 133 16.83 3.15 13.57
N ARG A 134 17.34 4.12 12.78
CA ARG A 134 18.30 5.12 13.28
C ARG A 134 17.71 5.95 14.43
N GLU A 135 16.47 6.36 14.32
CA GLU A 135 15.77 7.09 15.38
C GLU A 135 15.61 6.23 16.64
N ALA A 136 15.17 4.98 16.49
CA ALA A 136 15.04 4.06 17.60
C ALA A 136 16.38 3.83 18.32
N ASN A 137 17.47 3.62 17.57
CA ASN A 137 18.81 3.46 18.15
C ASN A 137 19.27 4.71 18.91
N LYS A 138 18.98 5.91 18.38
CA LYS A 138 19.28 7.17 19.09
C LYS A 138 18.51 7.29 20.41
N HIS A 139 17.24 6.83 20.44
CA HIS A 139 16.45 6.79 21.67
C HIS A 139 17.07 5.83 22.69
N ILE A 140 17.47 4.61 22.26
CA ILE A 140 18.13 3.64 23.13
C ILE A 140 19.46 4.21 23.67
N ASP A 141 20.29 4.80 22.80
CA ASP A 141 21.56 5.42 23.21
C ASP A 141 21.38 6.53 24.25
N LYS A 142 20.28 7.29 24.14
CA LYS A 142 19.95 8.33 25.11
C LYS A 142 19.53 7.73 26.45
N GLU A 143 18.61 6.76 26.45
CA GLU A 143 18.13 6.10 27.67
C GLU A 143 19.28 5.34 28.40
N GLU A 144 20.25 4.79 27.65
CA GLU A 144 21.48 4.19 28.19
C GLU A 144 22.37 5.26 28.87
N LYS A 145 22.58 6.43 28.23
CA LYS A 145 23.35 7.55 28.81
C LYS A 145 22.69 8.13 30.04
N ASP A 146 21.38 8.19 30.06
CA ASP A 146 20.59 8.66 31.18
C ASP A 146 20.47 7.61 32.30
N SER A 147 21.19 6.46 32.16
CA SER A 147 21.23 5.35 33.12
C SER A 147 19.84 4.72 33.40
N ILE A 148 18.90 4.85 32.44
CA ILE A 148 17.58 4.25 32.50
C ILE A 148 17.62 2.79 32.01
N LEU A 149 18.52 2.52 31.04
CA LEU A 149 18.80 1.19 30.52
C LEU A 149 20.23 0.77 30.86
N THR A 150 20.41 -0.50 31.17
CA THR A 150 21.73 -1.11 31.26
C THR A 150 22.32 -1.34 29.86
N GLU A 151 23.65 -1.45 29.77
CA GLU A 151 24.35 -1.76 28.49
C GLU A 151 23.81 -3.04 27.83
N ASP A 152 23.57 -4.08 28.62
CA ASP A 152 23.02 -5.36 28.13
C ASP A 152 21.60 -5.21 27.59
N GLU A 153 20.74 -4.43 28.24
CA GLU A 153 19.39 -4.14 27.78
C GLU A 153 19.39 -3.30 26.51
N ALA A 154 20.25 -2.30 26.43
CA ALA A 154 20.43 -1.46 25.25
C ALA A 154 20.89 -2.30 24.06
N LYS A 155 21.86 -3.19 24.26
CA LYS A 155 22.34 -4.10 23.22
C LYS A 155 21.25 -5.04 22.72
N LYS A 156 20.52 -5.70 23.62
CA LYS A 156 19.39 -6.58 23.26
C LYS A 156 18.30 -5.82 22.49
N ALA A 157 18.00 -4.60 22.89
CA ALA A 157 17.01 -3.76 22.20
C ALA A 157 17.45 -3.40 20.77
N LYS A 158 18.72 -3.02 20.57
CA LYS A 158 19.28 -2.73 19.25
C LYS A 158 19.29 -3.96 18.35
N ASP A 159 19.64 -5.13 18.88
CA ASP A 159 19.60 -6.39 18.15
C ASP A 159 18.19 -6.76 17.70
N GLN A 160 17.19 -6.55 18.56
CA GLN A 160 15.80 -6.79 18.22
C GLN A 160 15.31 -5.81 17.13
N ILE A 161 15.64 -4.54 17.21
CA ILE A 161 15.32 -3.55 16.17
C ILE A 161 16.00 -3.88 14.85
N GLN A 162 17.22 -4.37 14.88
CA GLN A 162 17.92 -4.84 13.69
C GLN A 162 17.20 -6.04 13.05
N LYS A 163 16.70 -6.98 13.86
CA LYS A 163 15.90 -8.10 13.39
C LYS A 163 14.61 -7.63 12.71
N PHE A 164 13.87 -6.72 13.32
CA PHE A 164 12.67 -6.12 12.71
C PHE A 164 12.99 -5.46 11.37
N THR A 165 14.13 -4.77 11.29
CA THR A 165 14.58 -4.14 10.03
C THR A 165 14.76 -5.19 8.94
N HIS A 166 15.51 -6.26 9.21
CA HIS A 166 15.76 -7.33 8.24
C HIS A 166 14.47 -8.05 7.80
N GLU A 167 13.57 -8.33 8.73
CA GLU A 167 12.28 -8.96 8.43
C GLU A 167 11.42 -8.09 7.50
N ASN A 168 11.38 -6.78 7.73
CA ASN A 168 10.61 -5.86 6.89
C ASN A 168 11.29 -5.64 5.53
N GLU A 169 12.62 -5.54 5.45
CA GLU A 169 13.35 -5.48 4.18
C GLU A 169 13.15 -6.76 3.34
N ALA A 170 13.12 -7.94 3.97
CA ALA A 170 12.83 -9.21 3.30
C ALA A 170 11.41 -9.23 2.71
N LYS A 171 10.40 -8.81 3.50
CA LYS A 171 9.01 -8.69 3.04
C LYS A 171 8.87 -7.71 1.87
N LEU A 172 9.60 -6.58 1.89
CA LEU A 172 9.61 -5.62 0.78
C LEU A 172 10.18 -6.21 -0.49
N ASN A 173 11.29 -6.95 -0.40
CA ASN A 173 11.91 -7.60 -1.55
C ASN A 173 10.99 -8.68 -2.15
N GLU A 174 10.29 -9.43 -1.30
CA GLU A 174 9.31 -10.42 -1.74
C GLU A 174 8.14 -9.75 -2.48
N LEU A 175 7.58 -8.66 -1.94
CA LEU A 175 6.52 -7.88 -2.59
C LEU A 175 6.97 -7.32 -3.95
N LEU A 176 8.20 -6.80 -4.04
CA LEU A 176 8.78 -6.32 -5.29
C LEU A 176 8.90 -7.44 -6.32
N SER A 177 9.40 -8.62 -5.91
CA SER A 177 9.55 -9.77 -6.80
C SER A 177 8.19 -10.24 -7.33
N GLN A 178 7.23 -10.45 -6.44
CA GLN A 178 5.87 -10.89 -6.79
C GLN A 178 5.21 -9.91 -7.77
N LYS A 179 5.32 -8.60 -7.52
CA LYS A 179 4.69 -7.59 -8.36
C LYS A 179 5.39 -7.43 -9.70
N SER A 180 6.71 -7.54 -9.73
CA SER A 180 7.49 -7.52 -10.97
C SER A 180 7.18 -8.72 -11.86
N GLU A 181 7.05 -9.92 -11.27
CA GLU A 181 6.65 -11.12 -12.01
C GLU A 181 5.22 -11.01 -12.56
N GLU A 182 4.29 -10.47 -11.76
CA GLU A 182 2.90 -10.24 -12.21
C GLU A 182 2.86 -9.33 -13.45
N LEU A 183 3.70 -8.28 -13.48
CA LEU A 183 3.78 -7.34 -14.60
C LEU A 183 4.42 -7.95 -15.86
N LEU A 184 5.39 -8.85 -15.71
CA LEU A 184 6.15 -9.42 -16.82
C LEU A 184 5.52 -10.70 -17.39
N LYS A 185 4.72 -11.43 -16.61
CA LYS A 185 4.06 -12.69 -17.04
C LYS A 185 2.74 -12.49 -17.81
N ILE A 186 2.32 -11.27 -18.04
CA ILE A 186 1.15 -10.91 -18.86
C ILE A 186 1.66 -10.50 -20.24
#